data_dcdc7e0bb0f0f4b68950a4dca8f15a83
#
_entry.id   dcdc7e0bb0f0f4b68950a4dca8f15a83
#
_cell.length_a   1.000
_cell.length_b   1.000
_cell.length_c   1.000
_cell.angle_alpha   90.00
_cell.angle_beta   90.00
_cell.angle_gamma   90.00
#
_symmetry.space_group_name_H-M   'P 1'
#
loop_
_entity.id
_entity.type
_entity.pdbx_description
1 polymer ?
#
loop_
_entity_poly.entity_id
_entity_poly.type
_entity_poly.pdbx_seq_one_letter_code
_entity_poly.pdbx_strand_id
1 'polypeptide(L)'
;MVTVFGILNLTEDSFFDESRRLDPAGAVTAAIEMLRVGSDVVDVGPAASHPDARPVSPADEIRRIAPLLDALSDQMHRVSIDSFQPETQRYALKRGVGYLNDIQGFPDPALYPDIAEADCRLVVMHSAQRDGIATRTGHLRPEDALDEIVRFFEARVSALRRSGVAADRLILDPGMDQRREHHIEQRDATRNRDGRIFYRRNLLATLREREVARAGAEMAEGKALPFRAAKDGESVSGKFTGTVHLSSGKFAVVEKSHEFTLVPWRPIIDRQLGREVMGIVQGGSVSWQLGRQRGLER
;
A
#
# COMPACT_ATOMS: atom_id res chain seq x y z
N MET A 1 -1.43 -13.10 0.08
CA MET A 1 -1.97 -13.06 -1.30
C MET A 1 -1.91 -11.61 -1.74
N VAL A 2 -1.51 -11.30 -2.96
CA VAL A 2 -1.51 -9.93 -3.52
C VAL A 2 -2.80 -9.76 -4.32
N THR A 3 -3.51 -8.66 -4.12
CA THR A 3 -4.70 -8.31 -4.92
C THR A 3 -4.27 -7.33 -6.00
N VAL A 4 -4.58 -7.64 -7.25
CA VAL A 4 -4.20 -6.84 -8.43
C VAL A 4 -5.41 -6.03 -8.90
N PHE A 5 -5.28 -4.70 -8.92
CA PHE A 5 -6.27 -3.77 -9.44
C PHE A 5 -5.90 -3.38 -10.87
N GLY A 6 -6.78 -3.66 -11.83
CA GLY A 6 -6.71 -3.17 -13.20
C GLY A 6 -7.36 -1.79 -13.30
N ILE A 7 -6.62 -0.78 -13.72
CA ILE A 7 -7.11 0.62 -13.76
C ILE A 7 -7.81 0.88 -15.09
N LEU A 8 -9.07 1.32 -15.03
CA LEU A 8 -9.89 1.69 -16.17
C LEU A 8 -10.42 3.13 -16.04
N ASN A 9 -9.87 4.05 -16.80
CA ASN A 9 -10.28 5.45 -16.78
C ASN A 9 -11.33 5.75 -17.84
N LEU A 10 -12.49 6.25 -17.42
CA LEU A 10 -13.61 6.69 -18.28
C LEU A 10 -13.52 8.21 -18.53
N THR A 11 -12.33 8.70 -18.92
CA THR A 11 -12.05 10.14 -19.05
C THR A 11 -11.33 10.47 -20.35
N GLU A 12 -11.52 11.70 -20.84
CA GLU A 12 -10.77 12.23 -21.99
C GLU A 12 -9.33 12.62 -21.60
N ASP A 13 -9.10 12.94 -20.33
CA ASP A 13 -7.90 13.59 -19.82
C ASP A 13 -6.97 12.63 -19.04
N SER A 14 -7.03 11.31 -19.26
CA SER A 14 -6.13 10.36 -18.59
C SER A 14 -4.68 10.51 -19.05
N PHE A 15 -3.71 10.31 -18.13
CA PHE A 15 -2.27 10.33 -18.44
C PHE A 15 -1.81 9.25 -19.43
N PHE A 16 -2.59 8.18 -19.63
CA PHE A 16 -2.29 7.08 -20.52
C PHE A 16 -3.39 6.93 -21.57
N ASP A 17 -3.06 7.19 -22.85
CA ASP A 17 -4.01 7.07 -23.96
C ASP A 17 -4.65 5.68 -24.06
N GLU A 18 -3.89 4.62 -23.80
CA GLU A 18 -4.36 3.23 -23.87
C GLU A 18 -5.39 2.86 -22.78
N SER A 19 -5.43 3.60 -21.66
CA SER A 19 -6.38 3.38 -20.56
C SER A 19 -7.66 4.21 -20.66
N ARG A 20 -7.78 5.08 -21.67
CA ARG A 20 -8.99 5.91 -21.89
C ARG A 20 -10.07 5.10 -22.57
N ARG A 21 -11.27 5.10 -22.01
CA ARG A 21 -12.43 4.44 -22.59
C ARG A 21 -13.69 5.26 -22.33
N LEU A 22 -14.02 6.16 -23.27
CA LEU A 22 -15.28 6.92 -23.23
C LEU A 22 -16.44 6.17 -23.85
N ASP A 23 -16.15 5.31 -24.83
CA ASP A 23 -17.16 4.44 -25.40
C ASP A 23 -17.56 3.35 -24.37
N PRO A 24 -18.86 3.32 -23.95
CA PRO A 24 -19.32 2.36 -22.95
C PRO A 24 -19.07 0.89 -23.33
N ALA A 25 -19.20 0.53 -24.60
CA ALA A 25 -18.98 -0.83 -25.06
C ALA A 25 -17.50 -1.21 -25.00
N GLY A 26 -16.61 -0.30 -25.39
CA GLY A 26 -15.17 -0.45 -25.27
C GLY A 26 -14.72 -0.53 -23.81
N ALA A 27 -15.33 0.25 -22.91
CA ALA A 27 -15.05 0.19 -21.49
C ALA A 27 -15.44 -1.16 -20.87
N VAL A 28 -16.62 -1.68 -21.20
CA VAL A 28 -17.09 -3.00 -20.75
C VAL A 28 -16.15 -4.11 -21.26
N THR A 29 -15.79 -4.07 -22.53
CA THR A 29 -14.86 -5.04 -23.13
C THR A 29 -13.50 -5.03 -22.43
N ALA A 30 -12.96 -3.83 -22.16
CA ALA A 30 -11.68 -3.68 -21.48
C ALA A 30 -11.73 -4.20 -20.02
N ALA A 31 -12.81 -3.92 -19.28
CA ALA A 31 -13.01 -4.41 -17.93
C ALA A 31 -13.04 -5.95 -17.88
N ILE A 32 -13.82 -6.57 -18.74
CA ILE A 32 -13.91 -8.04 -18.84
C ILE A 32 -12.54 -8.64 -19.18
N GLU A 33 -11.80 -8.03 -20.10
CA GLU A 33 -10.48 -8.51 -20.50
C GLU A 33 -9.48 -8.37 -19.34
N MET A 34 -9.46 -7.26 -18.59
CA MET A 34 -8.62 -7.10 -17.41
C MET A 34 -8.88 -8.22 -16.39
N LEU A 35 -10.15 -8.51 -16.11
CA LEU A 35 -10.54 -9.58 -15.19
C LEU A 35 -10.12 -10.97 -15.70
N ARG A 36 -10.15 -11.18 -17.03
CA ARG A 36 -9.77 -12.44 -17.68
C ARG A 36 -8.26 -12.69 -17.67
N VAL A 37 -7.45 -11.64 -17.86
CA VAL A 37 -5.99 -11.75 -17.93
C VAL A 37 -5.30 -11.72 -16.58
N GLY A 38 -6.03 -11.58 -15.46
CA GLY A 38 -5.48 -11.76 -14.12
C GLY A 38 -5.62 -10.60 -13.15
N SER A 39 -6.36 -9.53 -13.48
CA SER A 39 -6.76 -8.55 -12.48
C SER A 39 -7.79 -9.18 -11.54
N ASP A 40 -7.61 -9.00 -10.23
CA ASP A 40 -8.58 -9.45 -9.24
C ASP A 40 -9.78 -8.50 -9.17
N VAL A 41 -9.52 -7.20 -9.36
CA VAL A 41 -10.48 -6.10 -9.28
C VAL A 41 -10.26 -5.15 -10.46
N VAL A 42 -11.33 -4.58 -11.03
CA VAL A 42 -11.25 -3.44 -11.95
C VAL A 42 -11.57 -2.17 -11.19
N ASP A 43 -10.64 -1.22 -11.17
CA ASP A 43 -10.76 0.09 -10.54
C ASP A 43 -11.15 1.13 -11.58
N VAL A 44 -12.38 1.62 -11.48
CA VAL A 44 -13.05 2.45 -12.49
C VAL A 44 -13.04 3.90 -12.08
N GLY A 45 -12.27 4.72 -12.80
CA GLY A 45 -12.18 6.17 -12.60
C GLY A 45 -13.07 6.95 -13.57
N PRO A 46 -14.24 7.47 -13.16
CA PRO A 46 -15.12 8.28 -14.02
C PRO A 46 -14.63 9.72 -14.24
N ALA A 47 -13.69 10.20 -13.42
CA ALA A 47 -13.11 11.53 -13.49
C ALA A 47 -11.59 11.46 -13.37
N ALA A 48 -10.89 12.40 -14.01
CA ALA A 48 -9.45 12.53 -13.84
C ALA A 48 -9.12 13.34 -12.58
N SER A 49 -8.04 12.95 -11.87
CA SER A 49 -7.61 13.58 -10.61
C SER A 49 -6.36 14.46 -10.76
N HIS A 50 -5.90 14.76 -11.99
CA HIS A 50 -4.73 15.62 -12.19
C HIS A 50 -5.07 17.13 -12.09
N PRO A 51 -4.07 18.03 -11.84
CA PRO A 51 -4.30 19.46 -11.59
C PRO A 51 -5.04 20.21 -12.69
N ASP A 52 -4.89 19.75 -13.94
CA ASP A 52 -5.49 20.38 -15.13
C ASP A 52 -6.78 19.64 -15.57
N ALA A 53 -7.31 18.73 -14.73
CA ALA A 53 -8.51 17.98 -15.04
C ALA A 53 -9.75 18.88 -15.00
N ARG A 54 -10.69 18.65 -15.93
CA ARG A 54 -11.99 19.33 -15.91
C ARG A 54 -12.84 18.70 -14.81
N PRO A 55 -13.49 19.51 -13.95
CA PRO A 55 -14.45 19.00 -12.99
C PRO A 55 -15.57 18.22 -13.69
N VAL A 56 -15.89 17.04 -13.15
CA VAL A 56 -16.99 16.19 -13.61
C VAL A 56 -18.05 16.19 -12.54
N SER A 57 -19.31 16.38 -12.92
CA SER A 57 -20.43 16.35 -11.96
C SER A 57 -20.72 14.91 -11.50
N PRO A 58 -21.26 14.71 -10.28
CA PRO A 58 -21.68 13.36 -9.83
C PRO A 58 -22.64 12.68 -10.80
N ALA A 59 -23.55 13.44 -11.42
CA ALA A 59 -24.49 12.93 -12.41
C ALA A 59 -23.76 12.42 -13.68
N ASP A 60 -22.70 13.11 -14.10
CA ASP A 60 -21.89 12.70 -15.23
C ASP A 60 -21.04 11.48 -14.88
N GLU A 61 -20.45 11.42 -13.69
CA GLU A 61 -19.73 10.23 -13.21
C GLU A 61 -20.66 9.00 -13.21
N ILE A 62 -21.85 9.12 -12.63
CA ILE A 62 -22.85 8.06 -12.60
C ILE A 62 -23.23 7.62 -14.01
N ARG A 63 -23.44 8.56 -14.93
CA ARG A 63 -23.78 8.25 -16.32
C ARG A 63 -22.66 7.47 -17.02
N ARG A 64 -21.39 7.75 -16.69
CA ARG A 64 -20.23 7.04 -17.24
C ARG A 64 -20.08 5.62 -16.70
N ILE A 65 -20.28 5.42 -15.39
CA ILE A 65 -20.09 4.12 -14.77
C ILE A 65 -21.30 3.18 -14.91
N ALA A 66 -22.52 3.70 -15.06
CA ALA A 66 -23.75 2.90 -15.05
C ALA A 66 -23.72 1.74 -16.07
N PRO A 67 -23.37 1.95 -17.36
CA PRO A 67 -23.35 0.85 -18.35
C PRO A 67 -22.37 -0.26 -17.99
N LEU A 68 -21.23 0.08 -17.39
CA LEU A 68 -20.23 -0.89 -16.95
C LEU A 68 -20.75 -1.70 -15.74
N LEU A 69 -21.37 -1.03 -14.76
CA LEU A 69 -21.98 -1.70 -13.61
C LEU A 69 -23.15 -2.59 -14.02
N ASP A 70 -23.91 -2.22 -15.04
CA ASP A 70 -24.96 -3.10 -15.60
C ASP A 70 -24.35 -4.36 -16.21
N ALA A 71 -23.30 -4.23 -16.98
CA ALA A 71 -22.62 -5.34 -17.65
C ALA A 71 -21.89 -6.29 -16.68
N LEU A 72 -21.42 -5.78 -15.51
CA LEU A 72 -20.69 -6.55 -14.49
C LEU A 72 -21.57 -6.90 -13.28
N SER A 73 -22.89 -6.89 -13.42
CA SER A 73 -23.84 -7.05 -12.30
C SER A 73 -23.67 -8.35 -11.49
N ASP A 74 -23.12 -9.40 -12.08
CA ASP A 74 -22.81 -10.69 -11.45
C ASP A 74 -21.40 -10.72 -10.81
N GLN A 75 -20.57 -9.70 -11.04
CA GLN A 75 -19.18 -9.62 -10.59
C GLN A 75 -18.90 -8.33 -9.78
N MET A 76 -19.90 -7.72 -9.15
CA MET A 76 -19.76 -6.47 -8.40
C MET A 76 -18.68 -6.53 -7.31
N HIS A 77 -18.46 -7.69 -6.69
CA HIS A 77 -17.40 -7.90 -5.70
C HIS A 77 -15.98 -7.71 -6.25
N ARG A 78 -15.83 -7.65 -7.60
CA ARG A 78 -14.58 -7.38 -8.31
C ARG A 78 -14.53 -5.98 -8.93
N VAL A 79 -15.46 -5.11 -8.58
CA VAL A 79 -15.51 -3.74 -9.09
C VAL A 79 -15.14 -2.76 -7.97
N SER A 80 -14.25 -1.84 -8.28
CA SER A 80 -13.89 -0.67 -7.48
C SER A 80 -14.33 0.59 -8.22
N ILE A 81 -14.87 1.56 -7.51
CA ILE A 81 -15.18 2.89 -8.05
C ILE A 81 -14.23 3.91 -7.42
N ASP A 82 -13.39 4.53 -8.27
CA ASP A 82 -12.48 5.61 -7.89
C ASP A 82 -13.17 6.96 -8.07
N SER A 83 -13.78 7.43 -7.00
CA SER A 83 -14.46 8.72 -6.93
C SER A 83 -14.47 9.24 -5.50
N PHE A 84 -14.27 10.56 -5.34
CA PHE A 84 -14.42 11.28 -4.09
C PHE A 84 -15.77 11.99 -3.95
N GLN A 85 -16.67 11.82 -4.93
CA GLN A 85 -18.01 12.45 -4.93
C GLN A 85 -18.99 11.58 -4.10
N PRO A 86 -19.58 12.11 -3.00
CA PRO A 86 -20.45 11.31 -2.14
C PRO A 86 -21.68 10.72 -2.84
N GLU A 87 -22.24 11.43 -3.82
CA GLU A 87 -23.39 10.95 -4.59
C GLU A 87 -23.01 9.77 -5.48
N THR A 88 -21.85 9.81 -6.13
CA THR A 88 -21.32 8.71 -6.94
C THR A 88 -21.01 7.50 -6.06
N GLN A 89 -20.40 7.73 -4.89
CA GLN A 89 -20.10 6.69 -3.91
C GLN A 89 -21.38 6.01 -3.40
N ARG A 90 -22.43 6.78 -3.04
CA ARG A 90 -23.75 6.24 -2.66
C ARG A 90 -24.40 5.43 -3.78
N TYR A 91 -24.30 5.89 -5.02
CA TYR A 91 -24.78 5.14 -6.16
C TYR A 91 -24.05 3.80 -6.30
N ALA A 92 -22.72 3.79 -6.22
CA ALA A 92 -21.91 2.60 -6.29
C ALA A 92 -22.23 1.60 -5.16
N LEU A 93 -22.37 2.07 -3.92
CA LEU A 93 -22.77 1.24 -2.76
C LEU A 93 -24.13 0.56 -2.99
N LYS A 94 -25.12 1.30 -3.50
CA LYS A 94 -26.45 0.75 -3.84
C LYS A 94 -26.39 -0.30 -4.94
N ARG A 95 -25.39 -0.24 -5.80
CA ARG A 95 -25.13 -1.25 -6.85
C ARG A 95 -24.37 -2.48 -6.31
N GLY A 96 -23.89 -2.42 -5.07
CA GLY A 96 -23.19 -3.54 -4.41
C GLY A 96 -21.75 -3.72 -4.85
N VAL A 97 -21.03 -2.65 -5.22
CA VAL A 97 -19.61 -2.75 -5.60
C VAL A 97 -18.77 -3.27 -4.44
N GLY A 98 -17.73 -4.05 -4.76
CA GLY A 98 -16.84 -4.65 -3.76
C GLY A 98 -15.86 -3.66 -3.15
N TYR A 99 -15.58 -2.53 -3.83
CA TYR A 99 -14.61 -1.54 -3.38
C TYR A 99 -15.06 -0.11 -3.72
N LEU A 100 -14.73 0.80 -2.82
CA LEU A 100 -14.66 2.24 -3.11
C LEU A 100 -13.23 2.70 -2.94
N ASN A 101 -12.73 3.49 -3.89
CA ASN A 101 -11.43 4.14 -3.85
C ASN A 101 -11.64 5.65 -3.79
N ASP A 102 -11.10 6.30 -2.74
CA ASP A 102 -11.28 7.73 -2.54
C ASP A 102 -9.92 8.41 -2.32
N ILE A 103 -9.53 9.24 -3.29
CA ILE A 103 -8.28 10.01 -3.25
C ILE A 103 -8.20 10.97 -2.06
N GLN A 104 -9.34 11.36 -1.48
CA GLN A 104 -9.42 12.20 -0.28
C GLN A 104 -9.59 11.38 1.01
N GLY A 105 -9.68 10.06 0.87
CA GLY A 105 -9.81 9.12 1.98
C GLY A 105 -11.12 9.26 2.76
N PHE A 106 -12.24 9.51 2.10
CA PHE A 106 -13.57 9.62 2.69
C PHE A 106 -13.70 10.76 3.72
N PRO A 107 -13.57 12.04 3.31
CA PRO A 107 -13.61 13.18 4.24
C PRO A 107 -14.99 13.47 4.80
N ASP A 108 -16.09 13.09 4.11
CA ASP A 108 -17.46 13.42 4.45
C ASP A 108 -18.08 12.40 5.45
N PRO A 109 -18.28 12.79 6.73
CA PRO A 109 -18.91 11.90 7.71
C PRO A 109 -20.37 11.54 7.38
N ALA A 110 -21.06 12.31 6.53
CA ALA A 110 -22.44 12.03 6.14
C ALA A 110 -22.56 10.76 5.26
N LEU A 111 -21.46 10.28 4.70
CA LEU A 111 -21.40 9.03 3.94
C LEU A 111 -21.18 7.79 4.84
N TYR A 112 -20.70 7.97 6.06
CA TYR A 112 -20.25 6.85 6.90
C TYR A 112 -21.35 5.84 7.25
N PRO A 113 -22.62 6.24 7.51
CA PRO A 113 -23.69 5.27 7.71
C PRO A 113 -23.88 4.34 6.50
N ASP A 114 -23.91 4.91 5.28
CA ASP A 114 -24.06 4.13 4.05
C ASP A 114 -22.90 3.15 3.85
N ILE A 115 -21.67 3.61 4.15
CA ILE A 115 -20.47 2.76 4.10
C ILE A 115 -20.51 1.64 5.16
N ALA A 116 -20.97 1.96 6.38
CA ALA A 116 -20.99 0.98 7.47
C ALA A 116 -21.96 -0.18 7.19
N GLU A 117 -23.11 0.12 6.57
CA GLU A 117 -24.13 -0.87 6.21
C GLU A 117 -23.72 -1.75 5.00
N ALA A 118 -22.90 -1.23 4.10
CA ALA A 118 -22.50 -1.94 2.88
C ALA A 118 -21.44 -3.00 3.14
N ASP A 119 -21.44 -4.09 2.37
CA ASP A 119 -20.34 -5.06 2.31
C ASP A 119 -19.31 -4.62 1.24
N CYS A 120 -18.59 -3.56 1.53
CA CYS A 120 -17.65 -2.92 0.61
C CYS A 120 -16.34 -2.63 1.32
N ARG A 121 -15.21 -2.88 0.66
CA ARG A 121 -13.88 -2.48 1.14
C ARG A 121 -13.55 -1.06 0.70
N LEU A 122 -12.78 -0.35 1.51
CA LEU A 122 -12.43 1.03 1.27
C LEU A 122 -10.95 1.19 1.03
N VAL A 123 -10.57 1.71 -0.12
CA VAL A 123 -9.21 2.19 -0.38
C VAL A 123 -9.15 3.63 0.09
N VAL A 124 -8.57 3.82 1.27
CA VAL A 124 -8.41 5.11 1.92
C VAL A 124 -7.08 5.70 1.47
N MET A 125 -7.11 6.63 0.54
CA MET A 125 -5.90 7.23 0.02
C MET A 125 -5.52 8.49 0.79
N HIS A 126 -4.24 8.63 1.15
CA HIS A 126 -3.67 9.90 1.55
C HIS A 126 -3.23 10.68 0.31
N SER A 127 -3.71 11.90 0.20
CA SER A 127 -3.29 12.83 -0.85
C SER A 127 -2.99 14.20 -0.25
N ALA A 128 -1.91 14.83 -0.72
CA ALA A 128 -1.63 16.23 -0.42
C ALA A 128 -2.54 17.20 -1.16
N GLN A 129 -3.50 16.69 -1.90
CA GLN A 129 -4.45 17.48 -2.65
C GLN A 129 -5.46 18.16 -1.71
N ARG A 130 -5.86 19.36 -2.06
CA ARG A 130 -6.99 20.06 -1.44
C ARG A 130 -8.13 20.11 -2.45
N ASP A 131 -9.34 19.85 -1.98
CA ASP A 131 -10.58 19.94 -2.77
C ASP A 131 -10.62 19.00 -4.01
N GLY A 132 -9.96 17.84 -3.94
CA GLY A 132 -9.96 16.85 -5.02
C GLY A 132 -9.12 17.21 -6.24
N ILE A 133 -8.39 18.31 -6.18
CA ILE A 133 -7.50 18.77 -7.26
C ILE A 133 -6.05 18.63 -6.81
N ALA A 134 -5.23 17.96 -7.60
CA ALA A 134 -3.79 17.87 -7.35
C ALA A 134 -3.18 19.28 -7.35
N THR A 135 -2.48 19.63 -6.27
CA THR A 135 -1.79 20.92 -6.18
C THR A 135 -0.31 20.74 -6.57
N ARG A 136 0.20 21.66 -7.42
CA ARG A 136 1.62 21.67 -7.80
C ARG A 136 2.54 22.23 -6.70
N THR A 137 1.96 22.79 -5.65
CA THR A 137 2.68 23.43 -4.54
C THR A 137 2.42 22.67 -3.25
N GLY A 138 3.15 21.58 -3.04
CA GLY A 138 3.24 20.94 -1.74
C GLY A 138 4.27 21.66 -0.88
N HIS A 139 3.87 22.24 0.25
CA HIS A 139 4.79 22.86 1.23
C HIS A 139 5.26 21.85 2.30
N LEU A 140 5.00 20.55 2.07
CA LEU A 140 5.42 19.52 3.01
C LEU A 140 6.89 19.21 2.79
N ARG A 141 7.68 19.36 3.85
CA ARG A 141 9.09 18.94 3.80
C ARG A 141 9.14 17.40 3.78
N PRO A 142 10.08 16.80 3.03
CA PRO A 142 10.20 15.34 2.94
C PRO A 142 10.30 14.64 4.30
N GLU A 143 11.00 15.28 5.27
CA GLU A 143 11.14 14.77 6.63
C GLU A 143 9.83 14.73 7.43
N ASP A 144 8.87 15.59 7.13
CA ASP A 144 7.57 15.67 7.81
C ASP A 144 6.50 14.77 7.13
N ALA A 145 6.76 14.27 5.93
CA ALA A 145 5.78 13.57 5.11
C ALA A 145 5.26 12.28 5.77
N LEU A 146 6.13 11.52 6.42
CA LEU A 146 5.74 10.28 7.08
C LEU A 146 4.81 10.55 8.27
N ASP A 147 5.15 11.54 9.09
CA ASP A 147 4.36 11.91 10.27
C ASP A 147 2.98 12.45 9.89
N GLU A 148 2.88 13.15 8.76
CA GLU A 148 1.60 13.61 8.24
C GLU A 148 0.75 12.45 7.74
N ILE A 149 1.32 11.54 6.97
CA ILE A 149 0.63 10.33 6.48
C ILE A 149 0.11 9.51 7.67
N VAL A 150 0.92 9.28 8.69
CA VAL A 150 0.53 8.54 9.89
C VAL A 150 -0.62 9.25 10.59
N ARG A 151 -0.50 10.56 10.87
CA ARG A 151 -1.57 11.34 11.51
C ARG A 151 -2.87 11.35 10.71
N PHE A 152 -2.77 11.44 9.38
CA PHE A 152 -3.93 11.36 8.51
C PHE A 152 -4.64 10.00 8.67
N PHE A 153 -3.90 8.89 8.56
CA PHE A 153 -4.51 7.56 8.68
C PHE A 153 -5.05 7.29 10.07
N GLU A 154 -4.36 7.69 11.14
CA GLU A 154 -4.88 7.57 12.51
C GLU A 154 -6.23 8.27 12.68
N ALA A 155 -6.34 9.50 12.21
CA ALA A 155 -7.57 10.27 12.29
C ALA A 155 -8.69 9.63 11.43
N ARG A 156 -8.38 9.24 10.20
CA ARG A 156 -9.35 8.72 9.24
C ARG A 156 -9.85 7.33 9.64
N VAL A 157 -8.93 6.41 9.94
CA VAL A 157 -9.27 5.06 10.41
C VAL A 157 -10.10 5.11 11.70
N SER A 158 -9.72 5.99 12.64
CA SER A 158 -10.49 6.18 13.86
C SER A 158 -11.90 6.68 13.60
N ALA A 159 -12.09 7.60 12.66
CA ALA A 159 -13.40 8.14 12.29
C ALA A 159 -14.29 7.04 11.66
N LEU A 160 -13.78 6.31 10.67
CA LEU A 160 -14.49 5.22 10.00
C LEU A 160 -14.86 4.09 10.97
N ARG A 161 -13.93 3.68 11.85
CA ARG A 161 -14.19 2.64 12.84
C ARG A 161 -15.25 3.04 13.87
N ARG A 162 -15.25 4.31 14.33
CA ARG A 162 -16.31 4.80 15.23
C ARG A 162 -17.69 4.78 14.59
N SER A 163 -17.76 4.85 13.28
CA SER A 163 -19.02 4.75 12.53
C SER A 163 -19.43 3.32 12.17
N GLY A 164 -18.70 2.30 12.68
CA GLY A 164 -19.06 0.89 12.52
C GLY A 164 -18.33 0.18 11.38
N VAL A 165 -17.40 0.83 10.67
CA VAL A 165 -16.61 0.17 9.61
C VAL A 165 -15.56 -0.75 10.24
N ALA A 166 -15.55 -2.04 9.87
CA ALA A 166 -14.59 -3.00 10.36
C ALA A 166 -13.17 -2.72 9.82
N ALA A 167 -12.14 -2.96 10.64
CA ALA A 167 -10.76 -2.62 10.29
C ALA A 167 -10.22 -3.41 9.09
N ASP A 168 -10.66 -4.65 8.91
CA ASP A 168 -10.27 -5.53 7.81
C ASP A 168 -10.87 -5.15 6.44
N ARG A 169 -11.83 -4.23 6.44
CA ARG A 169 -12.38 -3.59 5.25
C ARG A 169 -11.53 -2.41 4.75
N LEU A 170 -10.58 -1.91 5.54
CA LEU A 170 -9.78 -0.73 5.22
C LEU A 170 -8.47 -1.13 4.53
N ILE A 171 -8.22 -0.54 3.38
CA ILE A 171 -6.98 -0.63 2.61
C ILE A 171 -6.37 0.78 2.62
N LEU A 172 -5.15 0.91 3.14
CA LEU A 172 -4.50 2.23 3.26
C LEU A 172 -3.56 2.45 2.08
N ASP A 173 -3.80 3.51 1.31
CA ASP A 173 -2.95 3.95 0.22
C ASP A 173 -2.28 5.29 0.58
N PRO A 174 -0.97 5.30 0.86
CA PRO A 174 -0.27 6.53 1.23
C PRO A 174 0.00 7.49 0.06
N GLY A 175 -0.51 7.20 -1.13
CA GLY A 175 -0.33 8.01 -2.33
C GLY A 175 1.05 7.89 -2.98
N MET A 176 1.07 7.89 -4.32
CA MET A 176 2.32 7.71 -5.10
C MET A 176 3.07 9.02 -5.36
N ASP A 177 2.37 10.14 -5.50
CA ASP A 177 2.99 11.38 -6.01
C ASP A 177 3.97 12.00 -5.02
N GLN A 178 3.67 11.98 -3.73
CA GLN A 178 4.61 12.44 -2.69
C GLN A 178 5.82 11.52 -2.58
N ARG A 179 5.64 10.20 -2.77
CA ARG A 179 6.73 9.24 -2.79
C ARG A 179 7.64 9.42 -4.01
N ARG A 180 7.10 9.81 -5.16
CA ARG A 180 7.89 10.02 -6.39
C ARG A 180 8.93 11.12 -6.21
N GLU A 181 8.53 12.29 -5.70
CA GLU A 181 9.46 13.39 -5.45
C GLU A 181 10.47 13.01 -4.38
N HIS A 182 10.04 12.41 -3.27
CA HIS A 182 10.93 11.90 -2.24
C HIS A 182 11.96 10.90 -2.79
N HIS A 183 11.57 9.96 -3.64
CA HIS A 183 12.50 9.01 -4.25
C HIS A 183 13.48 9.69 -5.23
N ILE A 184 13.07 10.77 -5.91
CA ILE A 184 13.99 11.55 -6.76
C ILE A 184 15.01 12.27 -5.88
N GLU A 185 14.59 12.91 -4.79
CA GLU A 185 15.46 13.59 -3.83
C GLU A 185 16.45 12.63 -3.15
N GLN A 186 15.96 11.44 -2.76
CA GLN A 186 16.79 10.37 -2.19
C GLN A 186 17.67 9.66 -3.23
N ARG A 187 17.64 10.09 -4.50
CA ARG A 187 18.32 9.45 -5.63
C ARG A 187 17.92 8.00 -5.89
N ASP A 188 16.76 7.58 -5.42
CA ASP A 188 16.18 6.26 -5.65
C ASP A 188 15.42 6.18 -6.97
N ALA A 189 15.08 7.33 -7.53
CA ALA A 189 14.47 7.49 -8.84
C ALA A 189 15.11 8.64 -9.62
N THR A 190 14.91 8.65 -10.92
CA THR A 190 15.34 9.73 -11.82
C THR A 190 14.18 10.12 -12.73
N ARG A 191 14.02 11.42 -12.99
CA ARG A 191 13.06 11.92 -13.97
C ARG A 191 13.80 12.21 -15.29
N ASN A 192 13.30 11.65 -16.41
CA ASN A 192 13.85 11.99 -17.72
C ASN A 192 13.26 13.33 -18.24
N ARG A 193 13.71 13.77 -19.44
CA ARG A 193 13.25 15.02 -20.08
C ARG A 193 11.76 15.03 -20.40
N ASP A 194 11.15 13.85 -20.58
CA ASP A 194 9.73 13.68 -20.91
C ASP A 194 8.87 13.54 -19.64
N GLY A 195 9.43 13.81 -18.46
CA GLY A 195 8.72 13.73 -17.17
C GLY A 195 8.55 12.33 -16.61
N ARG A 196 8.98 11.29 -17.33
CA ARG A 196 8.88 9.90 -16.84
C ARG A 196 9.85 9.63 -15.70
N ILE A 197 9.39 8.88 -14.69
CA ILE A 197 10.18 8.53 -13.52
C ILE A 197 10.63 7.08 -13.64
N PHE A 198 11.93 6.87 -13.47
CA PHE A 198 12.57 5.56 -13.47
C PHE A 198 13.12 5.28 -12.08
N TYR A 199 12.62 4.22 -11.45
CA TYR A 199 13.11 3.75 -10.17
C TYR A 199 14.34 2.85 -10.34
N ARG A 200 15.23 2.87 -9.36
CA ARG A 200 16.36 1.94 -9.34
C ARG A 200 15.87 0.50 -9.28
N ARG A 201 16.55 -0.42 -9.94
CA ARG A 201 16.18 -1.85 -9.97
C ARG A 201 16.11 -2.51 -8.57
N ASN A 202 16.89 -2.01 -7.63
CA ASN A 202 16.96 -2.51 -6.25
C ASN A 202 16.21 -1.64 -5.24
N LEU A 203 15.27 -0.78 -5.67
CA LEU A 203 14.56 0.16 -4.81
C LEU A 203 13.94 -0.53 -3.57
N LEU A 204 13.22 -1.62 -3.75
CA LEU A 204 12.56 -2.33 -2.64
C LEU A 204 13.57 -2.86 -1.61
N ALA A 205 14.72 -3.38 -2.08
CA ALA A 205 15.80 -3.82 -1.19
C ALA A 205 16.36 -2.63 -0.40
N THR A 206 16.63 -1.51 -1.07
CA THR A 206 17.15 -0.28 -0.44
C THR A 206 16.17 0.28 0.61
N LEU A 207 14.87 0.32 0.30
CA LEU A 207 13.84 0.79 1.25
C LEU A 207 13.76 -0.12 2.47
N ARG A 208 13.80 -1.43 2.27
CA ARG A 208 13.85 -2.41 3.35
C ARG A 208 15.08 -2.25 4.24
N GLU A 209 16.25 -2.07 3.65
CA GLU A 209 17.49 -1.83 4.38
C GLU A 209 17.40 -0.56 5.25
N ARG A 210 16.85 0.53 4.73
CA ARG A 210 16.63 1.78 5.48
C ARG A 210 15.64 1.60 6.63
N GLU A 211 14.53 0.91 6.39
CA GLU A 211 13.54 0.60 7.41
C GLU A 211 14.14 -0.22 8.55
N VAL A 212 14.88 -1.30 8.21
CA VAL A 212 15.57 -2.15 9.19
C VAL A 212 16.62 -1.36 9.97
N ALA A 213 17.39 -0.48 9.30
CA ALA A 213 18.38 0.36 9.96
C ALA A 213 17.74 1.34 10.97
N ARG A 214 16.62 1.97 10.59
CA ARG A 214 15.88 2.87 11.47
C ARG A 214 15.32 2.12 12.69
N ALA A 215 14.59 1.02 12.47
CA ALA A 215 14.04 0.23 13.54
C ALA A 215 15.13 -0.33 14.48
N GLY A 216 16.27 -0.72 13.91
CA GLY A 216 17.44 -1.15 14.69
C GLY A 216 18.02 -0.04 15.56
N ALA A 217 18.13 1.20 15.04
CA ALA A 217 18.60 2.34 15.79
C ALA A 217 17.65 2.70 16.95
N GLU A 218 16.33 2.75 16.70
CA GLU A 218 15.31 2.98 17.73
C GLU A 218 15.34 1.90 18.83
N MET A 219 15.50 0.64 18.45
CA MET A 219 15.61 -0.46 19.43
C MET A 219 16.93 -0.41 20.23
N ALA A 220 18.02 0.11 19.66
CA ALA A 220 19.31 0.24 20.34
C ALA A 220 19.24 1.19 21.53
N GLU A 221 18.46 2.27 21.42
CA GLU A 221 18.24 3.22 22.53
C GLU A 221 17.61 2.55 23.76
N GLY A 222 16.67 1.61 23.54
CA GLY A 222 16.01 0.87 24.63
C GLY A 222 16.77 -0.35 25.14
N LYS A 223 17.71 -0.90 24.35
CA LYS A 223 18.39 -2.17 24.67
C LYS A 223 19.77 -2.02 25.32
N ALA A 224 20.35 -0.83 25.31
CA ALA A 224 21.77 -0.59 25.69
C ALA A 224 22.77 -1.46 24.89
N LEU A 225 22.39 -1.94 23.72
CA LEU A 225 23.22 -2.70 22.78
C LEU A 225 23.20 -2.01 21.40
N PRO A 226 24.35 -1.77 20.76
CA PRO A 226 24.38 -1.18 19.44
C PRO A 226 23.76 -2.10 18.39
N PHE A 227 23.04 -1.49 17.46
CA PHE A 227 22.52 -2.18 16.28
C PHE A 227 23.60 -2.27 15.20
N ARG A 228 23.70 -3.45 14.56
CA ARG A 228 24.50 -3.65 13.35
C ARG A 228 23.67 -4.33 12.28
N ALA A 229 23.51 -3.66 11.14
CA ALA A 229 22.82 -4.25 9.99
C ALA A 229 23.60 -5.43 9.42
N ALA A 230 22.94 -6.58 9.22
CA ALA A 230 23.53 -7.72 8.53
C ALA A 230 23.54 -7.47 7.01
N LYS A 231 24.63 -7.85 6.35
CA LYS A 231 24.81 -7.72 4.90
C LYS A 231 24.38 -8.99 4.17
N ASP A 232 24.03 -8.86 2.89
CA ASP A 232 23.78 -10.02 2.05
C ASP A 232 25.08 -10.87 1.91
N GLY A 233 24.94 -12.19 2.00
CA GLY A 233 26.06 -13.13 2.06
C GLY A 233 26.70 -13.27 3.45
N GLU A 234 26.31 -12.48 4.44
CA GLU A 234 26.90 -12.52 5.78
C GLU A 234 26.37 -13.68 6.62
N SER A 235 27.28 -14.34 7.37
CA SER A 235 26.91 -15.30 8.41
C SER A 235 26.51 -14.56 9.68
N VAL A 236 25.30 -14.81 10.14
CA VAL A 236 24.75 -14.29 11.39
C VAL A 236 24.67 -15.41 12.41
N SER A 237 25.26 -15.19 13.60
CA SER A 237 25.18 -16.10 14.74
C SER A 237 24.92 -15.31 16.02
N GLY A 238 24.15 -15.87 16.95
CA GLY A 238 23.84 -15.25 18.23
C GLY A 238 22.54 -15.77 18.81
N LYS A 239 22.14 -15.24 19.95
CA LYS A 239 20.93 -15.65 20.66
C LYS A 239 19.69 -15.03 20.03
N PHE A 240 18.73 -15.84 19.61
CA PHE A 240 17.43 -15.37 19.16
C PHE A 240 16.59 -14.90 20.33
N THR A 241 16.38 -13.59 20.49
CA THR A 241 15.74 -12.99 21.66
C THR A 241 14.31 -12.51 21.41
N GLY A 242 13.86 -12.45 20.17
CA GLY A 242 12.50 -12.02 19.85
C GLY A 242 12.30 -11.69 18.40
N THR A 243 11.14 -11.13 18.10
CA THR A 243 10.78 -10.69 16.74
C THR A 243 10.24 -9.27 16.76
N VAL A 244 10.44 -8.56 15.64
CA VAL A 244 9.82 -7.25 15.38
C VAL A 244 9.06 -7.32 14.05
N HIS A 245 7.91 -6.65 13.99
CA HIS A 245 7.13 -6.50 12.77
C HIS A 245 7.39 -5.11 12.18
N LEU A 246 7.88 -5.08 10.96
CA LEU A 246 8.09 -3.87 10.17
C LEU A 246 7.16 -3.91 8.95
N SER A 247 7.00 -2.80 8.25
CA SER A 247 6.17 -2.75 7.04
C SER A 247 6.67 -3.73 5.96
N SER A 248 7.99 -3.94 5.88
CA SER A 248 8.62 -4.88 4.94
C SER A 248 8.61 -6.34 5.41
N GLY A 249 8.01 -6.65 6.57
CA GLY A 249 7.85 -8.01 7.07
C GLY A 249 8.26 -8.23 8.51
N LYS A 250 8.26 -9.51 8.94
CA LYS A 250 8.67 -9.93 10.27
C LYS A 250 10.18 -10.21 10.30
N PHE A 251 10.85 -9.71 11.33
CA PHE A 251 12.30 -9.88 11.54
C PHE A 251 12.60 -10.54 12.86
N ALA A 252 13.65 -11.35 12.89
CA ALA A 252 14.19 -11.92 14.10
C ALA A 252 15.27 -11.02 14.68
N VAL A 253 15.24 -10.83 15.99
CA VAL A 253 16.27 -10.13 16.76
C VAL A 253 17.32 -11.15 17.20
N VAL A 254 18.53 -11.03 16.68
CA VAL A 254 19.66 -11.89 17.03
C VAL A 254 20.71 -11.08 17.77
N GLU A 255 20.91 -11.40 19.03
CA GLU A 255 21.84 -10.71 19.93
C GLU A 255 23.16 -11.46 20.06
N LYS A 256 24.25 -10.71 19.96
CA LYS A 256 25.61 -11.10 20.32
C LYS A 256 26.04 -10.40 21.62
N SER A 257 27.23 -10.70 22.11
CA SER A 257 27.74 -10.11 23.36
C SER A 257 27.79 -8.57 23.37
N HIS A 258 28.00 -7.94 22.20
CA HIS A 258 28.25 -6.52 22.11
C HIS A 258 27.37 -5.77 21.07
N GLU A 259 26.51 -6.48 20.38
CA GLU A 259 25.66 -5.92 19.32
C GLU A 259 24.42 -6.79 19.11
N PHE A 260 23.39 -6.25 18.43
CA PHE A 260 22.30 -7.06 17.90
C PHE A 260 22.07 -6.75 16.43
N THR A 261 21.42 -7.66 15.74
CA THR A 261 21.01 -7.51 14.34
C THR A 261 19.57 -7.92 14.13
N LEU A 262 18.94 -7.34 13.10
CA LEU A 262 17.63 -7.73 12.61
C LEU A 262 17.79 -8.49 11.30
N VAL A 263 17.28 -9.70 11.25
CA VAL A 263 17.32 -10.54 10.04
C VAL A 263 15.93 -11.06 9.70
N PRO A 264 15.62 -11.32 8.43
CA PRO A 264 14.32 -11.85 8.03
C PRO A 264 13.94 -13.09 8.83
N TRP A 265 12.77 -13.03 9.45
CA TRP A 265 12.25 -14.15 10.24
C TRP A 265 11.77 -15.29 9.35
N ARG A 266 11.89 -16.52 9.85
CA ARG A 266 11.34 -17.74 9.27
C ARG A 266 10.71 -18.61 10.35
N PRO A 267 9.60 -19.34 10.08
CA PRO A 267 8.93 -20.16 11.09
C PRO A 267 9.83 -21.20 11.78
N ILE A 268 10.88 -21.66 11.05
CA ILE A 268 11.81 -22.69 11.53
C ILE A 268 12.55 -22.28 12.82
N ILE A 269 12.71 -20.97 13.09
CA ILE A 269 13.42 -20.51 14.29
C ILE A 269 12.48 -20.20 15.48
N ASP A 270 11.18 -20.30 15.33
CA ASP A 270 10.24 -19.99 16.45
C ASP A 270 10.52 -20.82 17.70
N ARG A 271 10.89 -22.10 17.53
CA ARG A 271 11.24 -23.01 18.62
C ARG A 271 12.63 -22.76 19.22
N GLN A 272 13.38 -21.80 18.68
CA GLN A 272 14.71 -21.45 19.11
C GLN A 272 14.76 -20.16 19.94
N LEU A 273 13.62 -19.64 20.37
CA LEU A 273 13.58 -18.45 21.23
C LEU A 273 14.45 -18.69 22.49
N GLY A 274 15.34 -17.73 22.77
CA GLY A 274 16.30 -17.82 23.88
C GLY A 274 17.52 -18.69 23.62
N ARG A 275 17.67 -19.31 22.44
CA ARG A 275 18.78 -20.18 22.07
C ARG A 275 19.69 -19.54 21.02
N GLU A 276 20.91 -20.08 20.92
CA GLU A 276 21.85 -19.74 19.85
C GLU A 276 21.34 -20.22 18.49
N VAL A 277 21.35 -19.33 17.52
CA VAL A 277 21.00 -19.60 16.12
C VAL A 277 22.17 -19.19 15.22
N MET A 278 22.31 -19.87 14.09
CA MET A 278 23.27 -19.52 13.06
C MET A 278 22.60 -19.61 11.69
N GLY A 279 22.91 -18.68 10.80
CA GLY A 279 22.38 -18.66 9.45
C GLY A 279 23.15 -17.73 8.53
N ILE A 280 22.86 -17.81 7.23
CA ILE A 280 23.46 -16.96 6.20
C ILE A 280 22.35 -16.11 5.58
N VAL A 281 22.54 -14.80 5.52
CA VAL A 281 21.63 -13.85 4.87
C VAL A 281 21.81 -13.97 3.36
N GLN A 282 20.75 -14.26 2.61
CA GLN A 282 20.78 -14.38 1.14
C GLN A 282 19.48 -13.87 0.51
N GLY A 283 19.60 -12.92 -0.42
CA GLY A 283 18.46 -12.46 -1.24
C GLY A 283 17.26 -11.98 -0.44
N GLY A 284 17.47 -11.30 0.70
CA GLY A 284 16.41 -10.84 1.58
C GLY A 284 15.76 -11.94 2.43
N SER A 285 16.40 -13.07 2.61
CA SER A 285 16.01 -14.20 3.45
C SER A 285 17.18 -14.67 4.31
N VAL A 286 16.96 -15.66 5.19
CA VAL A 286 18.03 -16.31 5.97
C VAL A 286 17.92 -17.82 5.83
N SER A 287 19.03 -18.46 5.46
CA SER A 287 19.20 -19.90 5.53
C SER A 287 19.74 -20.28 6.92
N TRP A 288 18.87 -20.78 7.79
CA TRP A 288 19.21 -21.14 9.16
C TRP A 288 19.86 -22.53 9.23
N GLN A 289 20.96 -22.63 9.95
CA GLN A 289 21.62 -23.88 10.33
C GLN A 289 21.24 -24.20 11.77
N LEU A 290 20.24 -25.06 11.94
CA LEU A 290 19.84 -25.54 13.26
C LEU A 290 20.70 -26.77 13.56
N GLY A 291 21.58 -26.65 14.55
CA GLY A 291 22.44 -27.75 14.98
C GLY A 291 21.60 -28.99 15.34
N ARG A 292 22.00 -30.18 14.85
CA ARG A 292 21.43 -31.45 15.31
C ARG A 292 21.69 -31.57 16.83
N GLN A 293 20.65 -31.64 17.64
CA GLN A 293 20.76 -32.15 19.01
C GLN A 293 21.36 -33.57 18.88
N ARG A 294 22.63 -33.76 19.29
CA ARG A 294 23.11 -35.08 19.65
C ARG A 294 22.37 -35.46 20.91
N GLY A 295 21.36 -36.30 20.77
CA GLY A 295 20.78 -37.04 21.90
C GLY A 295 21.91 -37.84 22.54
N LEU A 296 22.24 -37.54 23.77
CA LEU A 296 22.92 -38.44 24.67
C LEU A 296 21.87 -39.48 25.11
N GLU A 297 21.84 -40.62 24.40
CA GLU A 297 21.33 -41.84 24.98
C GLU A 297 22.27 -42.26 26.10
N ARG A 298 21.66 -42.35 27.30
CA ARG A 298 22.13 -43.20 28.40
C ARG A 298 20.96 -44.07 28.88
#